data_92ed3b5c72f62f98f37ad76b43bbec28
#
_entry.id   92ed3b5c72f62f98f37ad76b43bbec28
#
_cell.length_a   1.000
_cell.length_b   1.000
_cell.length_c   1.000
_cell.angle_alpha   90.00
_cell.angle_beta   90.00
_cell.angle_gamma   90.00
#
_symmetry.space_group_name_H-M   'P 1'
#
loop_
_entity.id
_entity.type
_entity.pdbx_description
1 polymer ?
#
loop_
_entity_poly.entity_id
_entity_poly.type
_entity_poly.pdbx_seq_one_letter_code
_entity_poly.pdbx_strand_id
1 'polypeptide(L)'
;MSLYGDYLLCSNETENRILLNIGGIANFTLLKAGATLAEVFSSDTGPGNTLMDAYTRKYFDGVPFDKDGVIAKSGKINEALLQSLKSDPFFNVAFPKTIGPELFNLEYITQAQMALGTMLSHEDVLATLNMFTAQTISEAIKNVVGDQFIYTMYISGGGMHNHLLMEHLKQLLPSITIKSSMGIGISPDAKEAILFALLGNEAVAGTPLLAGGNATKVATTMGKISFPN
;
A
#
# COMPACT_ATOMS: atom_id res chain seq x y z
N MET A 1 -0.94 12.55 5.63
CA MET A 1 -1.77 12.32 6.85
C MET A 1 -1.56 10.94 7.46
N SER A 2 -1.43 9.88 6.66
CA SER A 2 -1.23 8.52 7.19
C SER A 2 0.04 8.37 8.03
N LEU A 3 1.17 8.95 7.62
CA LEU A 3 2.46 8.83 8.31
C LEU A 3 2.39 9.23 9.79
N TYR A 4 1.80 10.38 10.11
CA TYR A 4 1.67 10.85 11.48
C TYR A 4 0.78 9.95 12.34
N GLY A 5 -0.38 9.57 11.80
CA GLY A 5 -1.29 8.64 12.47
C GLY A 5 -0.69 7.24 12.65
N ASP A 6 0.00 6.75 11.63
CA ASP A 6 0.71 5.47 11.70
C ASP A 6 1.76 5.49 12.82
N TYR A 7 2.51 6.58 12.95
CA TYR A 7 3.48 6.75 14.04
C TYR A 7 2.79 6.72 15.42
N LEU A 8 1.77 7.55 15.62
CA LEU A 8 1.10 7.64 16.92
C LEU A 8 0.40 6.35 17.34
N LEU A 9 -0.19 5.63 16.37
CA LEU A 9 -0.97 4.43 16.66
C LEU A 9 -0.13 3.15 16.71
N CYS A 10 1.00 3.12 15.98
CA CYS A 10 1.67 1.85 15.69
C CYS A 10 3.16 1.85 16.04
N SER A 11 3.75 2.96 16.53
CA SER A 11 5.14 2.94 17.00
C SER A 11 5.32 1.95 18.16
N ASN A 12 6.51 1.37 18.26
CA ASN A 12 6.84 0.38 19.29
C ASN A 12 8.31 0.50 19.67
N GLU A 13 8.61 0.31 20.95
CA GLU A 13 9.97 0.46 21.48
C GLU A 13 10.92 -0.71 21.12
N THR A 14 10.36 -1.87 20.80
CA THR A 14 11.15 -3.11 20.65
C THR A 14 10.93 -3.86 19.34
N GLU A 15 9.90 -3.51 18.57
CA GLU A 15 9.53 -4.19 17.33
C GLU A 15 9.65 -3.24 16.13
N ASN A 16 10.41 -3.65 15.11
CA ASN A 16 10.40 -2.94 13.82
C ASN A 16 9.15 -3.36 13.05
N ARG A 17 8.40 -2.38 12.57
CA ARG A 17 7.10 -2.60 11.92
C ARG A 17 7.07 -2.04 10.51
N ILE A 18 6.46 -2.77 9.61
CA ILE A 18 6.01 -2.30 8.30
C ILE A 18 4.49 -2.25 8.35
N LEU A 19 3.89 -1.09 8.13
CA LEU A 19 2.45 -0.97 8.00
C LEU A 19 2.14 -0.89 6.51
N LEU A 20 1.63 -1.97 5.94
CA LEU A 20 1.24 -2.04 4.54
C LEU A 20 -0.27 -1.81 4.42
N ASN A 21 -0.67 -0.80 3.66
CA ASN A 21 -2.07 -0.57 3.29
C ASN A 21 -2.26 -0.93 1.82
N ILE A 22 -3.17 -1.87 1.53
CA ILE A 22 -3.52 -2.28 0.18
C ILE A 22 -4.94 -1.80 -0.13
N GLY A 23 -5.04 -0.51 -0.49
CA GLY A 23 -6.25 0.11 -1.03
C GLY A 23 -6.30 0.06 -2.56
N GLY A 24 -6.81 1.09 -3.19
CA GLY A 24 -6.69 1.28 -4.65
C GLY A 24 -5.22 1.40 -5.06
N ILE A 25 -4.47 2.26 -4.37
CA ILE A 25 -3.01 2.34 -4.39
C ILE A 25 -2.49 1.59 -3.14
N ALA A 26 -1.37 0.89 -3.30
CA ALA A 26 -0.66 0.28 -2.19
C ALA A 26 0.44 1.21 -1.68
N ASN A 27 0.52 1.36 -0.37
CA ASN A 27 1.54 2.18 0.31
C ASN A 27 1.99 1.51 1.61
N PHE A 28 3.19 1.86 2.05
CA PHE A 28 3.71 1.35 3.33
C PHE A 28 4.36 2.46 4.16
N THR A 29 4.30 2.26 5.48
CA THR A 29 5.02 3.07 6.46
C THR A 29 5.99 2.17 7.21
N LEU A 30 7.24 2.60 7.33
CA LEU A 30 8.30 1.91 8.04
C LEU A 30 8.51 2.57 9.40
N LEU A 31 8.36 1.80 10.46
CA LEU A 31 8.54 2.20 11.86
C LEU A 31 9.63 1.32 12.47
N LYS A 32 10.81 1.89 12.70
CA LYS A 32 11.86 1.21 13.45
C LYS A 32 11.53 1.24 14.95
N ALA A 33 12.00 0.26 15.68
CA ALA A 33 11.86 0.21 17.15
C ALA A 33 12.46 1.47 17.79
N GLY A 34 11.69 2.15 18.63
CA GLY A 34 12.09 3.38 19.31
C GLY A 34 12.28 4.60 18.40
N ALA A 35 11.89 4.54 17.13
CA ALA A 35 12.05 5.64 16.18
C ALA A 35 11.21 6.85 16.59
N THR A 36 11.75 8.03 16.37
CA THR A 36 11.03 9.30 16.46
C THR A 36 10.21 9.57 15.21
N LEU A 37 9.25 10.50 15.28
CA LEU A 37 8.43 10.89 14.12
C LEU A 37 9.29 11.33 12.91
N ALA A 38 10.43 11.95 13.14
CA ALA A 38 11.32 12.44 12.08
C ALA A 38 12.02 11.30 11.30
N GLU A 39 12.08 10.09 11.88
CA GLU A 39 12.70 8.91 11.30
C GLU A 39 11.70 7.99 10.60
N VAL A 40 10.41 8.33 10.65
CA VAL A 40 9.38 7.55 9.98
C VAL A 40 9.48 7.72 8.48
N PHE A 41 9.46 6.59 7.78
CA PHE A 41 9.48 6.56 6.32
C PHE A 41 8.13 6.06 5.79
N SER A 42 7.59 6.71 4.75
CA SER A 42 6.37 6.26 4.09
C SER A 42 6.46 6.49 2.59
N SER A 43 5.95 5.57 1.79
CA SER A 43 5.96 5.67 0.33
C SER A 43 4.85 4.83 -0.30
N ASP A 44 4.37 5.28 -1.47
CA ASP A 44 3.57 4.44 -2.34
C ASP A 44 4.45 3.40 -3.04
N THR A 45 3.88 2.24 -3.34
CA THR A 45 4.57 1.14 -4.03
C THR A 45 4.12 1.00 -5.48
N GLY A 46 2.87 1.36 -5.75
CA GLY A 46 2.21 1.19 -7.04
C GLY A 46 0.73 0.85 -6.88
N PRO A 47 0.10 0.21 -7.86
CA PRO A 47 -1.30 -0.17 -7.76
C PRO A 47 -1.51 -1.22 -6.67
N GLY A 48 -2.56 -1.01 -5.88
CA GLY A 48 -3.14 -2.05 -5.02
C GLY A 48 -4.24 -2.79 -5.78
N ASN A 49 -5.50 -2.51 -5.45
CA ASN A 49 -6.65 -3.16 -6.08
C ASN A 49 -7.13 -2.47 -7.37
N THR A 50 -6.71 -1.22 -7.63
CA THR A 50 -7.30 -0.38 -8.69
C THR A 50 -7.35 -1.06 -10.04
N LEU A 51 -6.24 -1.66 -10.50
CA LEU A 51 -6.18 -2.30 -11.81
C LEU A 51 -7.00 -3.59 -11.84
N MET A 52 -6.89 -4.43 -10.81
CA MET A 52 -7.65 -5.68 -10.70
C MET A 52 -9.15 -5.39 -10.68
N ASP A 53 -9.60 -4.46 -9.85
CA ASP A 53 -11.02 -4.11 -9.72
C ASP A 53 -11.58 -3.48 -11.01
N ALA A 54 -10.83 -2.59 -11.65
CA ALA A 54 -11.24 -1.97 -12.90
C ALA A 54 -11.35 -3.02 -14.02
N TYR A 55 -10.38 -3.94 -14.09
CA TYR A 55 -10.39 -5.02 -15.09
C TYR A 55 -11.53 -6.00 -14.85
N THR A 56 -11.76 -6.40 -13.60
CA THR A 56 -12.84 -7.31 -13.22
C THR A 56 -14.21 -6.71 -13.58
N ARG A 57 -14.47 -5.45 -13.20
CA ARG A 57 -15.73 -4.77 -13.55
C ARG A 57 -15.98 -4.66 -15.04
N LYS A 58 -14.92 -4.55 -15.83
CA LYS A 58 -15.07 -4.41 -17.30
C LYS A 58 -15.33 -5.74 -18.02
N TYR A 59 -14.69 -6.82 -17.57
CA TYR A 59 -14.65 -8.07 -18.34
C TYR A 59 -15.38 -9.24 -17.70
N PHE A 60 -15.87 -9.09 -16.46
CA PHE A 60 -16.65 -10.10 -15.75
C PHE A 60 -17.97 -9.48 -15.28
N ASP A 61 -19.03 -9.70 -16.06
CA ASP A 61 -20.34 -9.09 -15.85
C ASP A 61 -20.87 -9.29 -14.41
N GLY A 62 -21.29 -8.20 -13.77
CA GLY A 62 -21.85 -8.22 -12.43
C GLY A 62 -20.84 -8.43 -11.29
N VAL A 63 -19.54 -8.56 -11.59
CA VAL A 63 -18.50 -8.77 -10.58
C VAL A 63 -17.75 -7.46 -10.28
N PRO A 64 -17.91 -6.88 -9.08
CA PRO A 64 -17.29 -5.58 -8.75
C PRO A 64 -15.78 -5.69 -8.52
N PHE A 65 -15.27 -6.83 -8.07
CA PHE A 65 -13.86 -7.14 -7.81
C PHE A 65 -13.65 -8.65 -7.72
N ASP A 66 -12.43 -9.12 -7.93
CA ASP A 66 -12.09 -10.55 -7.82
C ASP A 66 -12.00 -10.98 -6.34
N LYS A 67 -13.14 -11.42 -5.82
CA LYS A 67 -13.25 -11.84 -4.41
C LYS A 67 -12.28 -13.00 -4.14
N ASP A 68 -11.46 -12.84 -3.10
CA ASP A 68 -10.47 -13.82 -2.63
C ASP A 68 -9.40 -14.20 -3.67
N GLY A 69 -9.37 -13.51 -4.84
CA GLY A 69 -8.46 -13.82 -5.95
C GLY A 69 -8.83 -15.08 -6.72
N VAL A 70 -10.10 -15.49 -6.69
CA VAL A 70 -10.56 -16.78 -7.28
C VAL A 70 -10.44 -16.78 -8.79
N ILE A 71 -10.78 -15.67 -9.47
CA ILE A 71 -10.69 -15.55 -10.92
C ILE A 71 -9.21 -15.55 -11.33
N ALA A 72 -8.40 -14.71 -10.70
CA ALA A 72 -6.96 -14.67 -10.95
C ALA A 72 -6.28 -16.03 -10.72
N LYS A 73 -6.71 -16.78 -9.71
CA LYS A 73 -6.16 -18.11 -9.41
C LYS A 73 -6.45 -19.15 -10.51
N SER A 74 -7.47 -18.96 -11.32
CA SER A 74 -7.78 -19.84 -12.47
C SER A 74 -6.92 -19.55 -13.70
N GLY A 75 -6.30 -18.37 -13.77
CA GLY A 75 -5.42 -17.96 -14.85
C GLY A 75 -3.95 -18.32 -14.59
N LYS A 76 -3.11 -17.98 -15.57
CA LYS A 76 -1.66 -18.17 -15.54
C LYS A 76 -0.98 -16.81 -15.64
N ILE A 77 0.03 -16.60 -14.83
CA ILE A 77 0.86 -15.40 -14.90
C ILE A 77 1.59 -15.37 -16.24
N ASN A 78 1.43 -14.27 -16.97
CA ASN A 78 2.15 -14.02 -18.21
C ASN A 78 3.34 -13.08 -17.95
N GLU A 79 4.55 -13.62 -18.06
CA GLU A 79 5.77 -12.89 -17.74
C GLU A 79 5.99 -11.67 -18.65
N ALA A 80 5.66 -11.77 -19.93
CA ALA A 80 5.82 -10.65 -20.85
C ALA A 80 4.88 -9.48 -20.51
N LEU A 81 3.63 -9.76 -20.13
CA LEU A 81 2.70 -8.74 -19.63
C LEU A 81 3.21 -8.14 -18.33
N LEU A 82 3.69 -8.97 -17.41
CA LEU A 82 4.23 -8.53 -16.12
C LEU A 82 5.40 -7.56 -16.32
N GLN A 83 6.33 -7.86 -17.19
CA GLN A 83 7.46 -6.97 -17.52
C GLN A 83 6.97 -5.68 -18.21
N SER A 84 6.02 -5.78 -19.12
CA SER A 84 5.43 -4.59 -19.76
C SER A 84 4.77 -3.66 -18.75
N LEU A 85 3.99 -4.19 -17.79
CA LEU A 85 3.40 -3.41 -16.71
C LEU A 85 4.46 -2.75 -15.81
N LYS A 86 5.61 -3.38 -15.59
CA LYS A 86 6.70 -2.85 -14.78
C LYS A 86 7.59 -1.86 -15.51
N SER A 87 7.44 -1.68 -16.81
CA SER A 87 8.28 -0.79 -17.61
C SER A 87 7.99 0.70 -17.41
N ASP A 88 6.90 1.07 -16.72
CA ASP A 88 6.54 2.46 -16.46
C ASP A 88 7.64 3.18 -15.66
N PRO A 89 8.01 4.42 -16.05
CA PRO A 89 9.02 5.22 -15.36
C PRO A 89 8.78 5.41 -13.86
N PHE A 90 7.53 5.35 -13.39
CA PHE A 90 7.20 5.42 -11.97
C PHE A 90 7.99 4.39 -11.14
N PHE A 91 8.21 3.17 -11.65
CA PHE A 91 8.90 2.14 -10.88
C PHE A 91 10.41 2.41 -10.73
N ASN A 92 10.98 3.29 -11.57
CA ASN A 92 12.37 3.72 -11.49
C ASN A 92 12.57 4.99 -10.64
N VAL A 93 11.48 5.64 -10.18
CA VAL A 93 11.59 6.81 -9.29
C VAL A 93 12.13 6.38 -7.93
N ALA A 94 13.07 7.18 -7.40
CA ALA A 94 13.64 6.96 -6.08
C ALA A 94 12.59 7.10 -4.97
N PHE A 95 12.76 6.35 -3.89
CA PHE A 95 11.93 6.45 -2.69
C PHE A 95 12.35 7.64 -1.79
N PRO A 96 11.42 8.28 -1.06
CA PRO A 96 9.97 8.06 -1.09
C PRO A 96 9.31 8.64 -2.35
N LYS A 97 8.26 7.96 -2.82
CA LYS A 97 7.49 8.41 -3.98
C LYS A 97 5.99 8.33 -3.71
N THR A 98 5.23 9.17 -4.41
CA THR A 98 3.77 9.20 -4.35
C THR A 98 3.17 9.13 -5.74
N ILE A 99 1.96 8.61 -5.86
CA ILE A 99 1.26 8.52 -7.12
C ILE A 99 -0.23 8.75 -6.92
N GLY A 100 -0.83 9.43 -7.89
CA GLY A 100 -2.28 9.57 -7.97
C GLY A 100 -2.95 8.35 -8.63
N PRO A 101 -4.25 8.18 -8.41
CA PRO A 101 -5.02 7.06 -8.97
C PRO A 101 -5.15 7.13 -10.50
N GLU A 102 -4.86 8.26 -11.10
CA GLU A 102 -5.02 8.52 -12.55
C GLU A 102 -4.06 7.72 -13.42
N LEU A 103 -2.86 7.35 -12.93
CA LEU A 103 -1.90 6.57 -13.71
C LEU A 103 -2.37 5.13 -13.91
N PHE A 104 -2.84 4.49 -12.86
CA PHE A 104 -3.20 3.09 -12.88
C PHE A 104 -4.69 2.91 -13.21
N ASN A 105 -4.99 2.84 -14.50
CA ASN A 105 -6.33 2.71 -15.07
C ASN A 105 -6.40 1.60 -16.14
N LEU A 106 -7.55 1.42 -16.78
CA LEU A 106 -7.73 0.42 -17.83
C LEU A 106 -6.86 0.67 -19.06
N GLU A 107 -6.58 1.93 -19.39
CA GLU A 107 -5.72 2.28 -20.52
C GLU A 107 -4.28 1.79 -20.28
N TYR A 108 -3.78 1.90 -19.04
CA TYR A 108 -2.49 1.36 -18.63
C TYR A 108 -2.38 -0.13 -18.95
N ILE A 109 -3.42 -0.92 -18.63
CA ILE A 109 -3.45 -2.37 -18.93
C ILE A 109 -3.49 -2.59 -20.44
N THR A 110 -4.33 -1.83 -21.15
CA THR A 110 -4.50 -1.96 -22.61
C THR A 110 -3.18 -1.71 -23.34
N GLN A 111 -2.45 -0.67 -22.96
CA GLN A 111 -1.15 -0.35 -23.55
C GLN A 111 -0.11 -1.46 -23.27
N ALA A 112 -0.09 -1.98 -22.05
CA ALA A 112 0.80 -3.09 -21.70
C ALA A 112 0.48 -4.37 -22.50
N GLN A 113 -0.81 -4.67 -22.76
CA GLN A 113 -1.23 -5.81 -23.57
C GLN A 113 -0.92 -5.63 -25.06
N MET A 114 -1.10 -4.42 -25.61
CA MET A 114 -0.79 -4.13 -27.01
C MET A 114 0.70 -4.41 -27.33
N ALA A 115 1.57 -4.16 -26.41
CA ALA A 115 3.01 -4.43 -26.57
C ALA A 115 3.32 -5.94 -26.74
N LEU A 116 2.42 -6.84 -26.35
CA LEU A 116 2.65 -8.29 -26.45
C LEU A 116 2.39 -8.85 -27.86
N GLY A 117 1.55 -8.22 -28.66
CA GLY A 117 1.13 -8.73 -29.97
C GLY A 117 0.27 -10.02 -29.92
N THR A 118 -0.13 -10.48 -28.73
CA THR A 118 -1.00 -11.65 -28.54
C THR A 118 -2.11 -11.33 -27.53
N MET A 119 -3.30 -11.91 -27.75
CA MET A 119 -4.41 -11.82 -26.80
C MET A 119 -4.25 -12.85 -25.71
N LEU A 120 -4.40 -12.43 -24.46
CA LEU A 120 -4.46 -13.29 -23.29
C LEU A 120 -5.91 -13.52 -22.86
N SER A 121 -6.18 -14.62 -22.16
CA SER A 121 -7.47 -14.81 -21.48
C SER A 121 -7.64 -13.75 -20.38
N HIS A 122 -8.88 -13.44 -20.01
CA HIS A 122 -9.12 -12.45 -18.95
C HIS A 122 -8.60 -12.93 -17.60
N GLU A 123 -8.65 -14.24 -17.37
CA GLU A 123 -8.12 -14.88 -16.17
C GLU A 123 -6.59 -14.73 -16.10
N ASP A 124 -5.88 -14.91 -17.22
CA ASP A 124 -4.41 -14.75 -17.28
C ASP A 124 -4.00 -13.30 -17.03
N VAL A 125 -4.77 -12.35 -17.56
CA VAL A 125 -4.54 -10.92 -17.26
C VAL A 125 -4.73 -10.65 -15.77
N LEU A 126 -5.82 -11.14 -15.15
CA LEU A 126 -6.05 -10.95 -13.71
C LEU A 126 -4.97 -11.63 -12.85
N ALA A 127 -4.54 -12.85 -13.22
CA ALA A 127 -3.43 -13.54 -12.56
C ALA A 127 -2.16 -12.70 -12.60
N THR A 128 -1.88 -12.10 -13.76
CA THR A 128 -0.70 -11.25 -13.97
C THR A 128 -0.80 -9.93 -13.19
N LEU A 129 -1.97 -9.30 -13.15
CA LEU A 129 -2.20 -8.09 -12.36
C LEU A 129 -2.06 -8.33 -10.85
N ASN A 130 -2.51 -9.49 -10.37
CA ASN A 130 -2.34 -9.88 -8.97
C ASN A 130 -0.85 -10.05 -8.62
N MET A 131 -0.08 -10.75 -9.46
CA MET A 131 1.37 -10.87 -9.29
C MET A 131 2.08 -9.53 -9.43
N PHE A 132 1.65 -8.66 -10.34
CA PHE A 132 2.20 -7.32 -10.52
C PHE A 132 2.08 -6.49 -9.23
N THR A 133 0.90 -6.46 -8.61
CA THR A 133 0.70 -5.81 -7.31
C THR A 133 1.61 -6.40 -6.23
N ALA A 134 1.71 -7.73 -6.16
CA ALA A 134 2.58 -8.39 -5.18
C ALA A 134 4.06 -8.07 -5.38
N GLN A 135 4.54 -8.06 -6.64
CA GLN A 135 5.94 -7.74 -6.95
C GLN A 135 6.26 -6.28 -6.66
N THR A 136 5.43 -5.33 -7.07
CA THR A 136 5.69 -3.90 -6.82
C THR A 136 5.75 -3.58 -5.33
N ILE A 137 4.89 -4.19 -4.52
CA ILE A 137 4.94 -4.09 -3.06
C ILE A 137 6.24 -4.70 -2.51
N SER A 138 6.55 -5.94 -2.91
CA SER A 138 7.70 -6.66 -2.35
C SER A 138 9.04 -6.00 -2.73
N GLU A 139 9.18 -5.53 -3.97
CA GLU A 139 10.36 -4.83 -4.44
C GLU A 139 10.55 -3.48 -3.72
N ALA A 140 9.47 -2.70 -3.55
CA ALA A 140 9.51 -1.47 -2.80
C ALA A 140 9.99 -1.68 -1.35
N ILE A 141 9.45 -2.69 -0.68
CA ILE A 141 9.85 -3.03 0.69
C ILE A 141 11.32 -3.47 0.72
N LYS A 142 11.75 -4.39 -0.14
CA LYS A 142 13.14 -4.87 -0.20
C LYS A 142 14.13 -3.74 -0.44
N ASN A 143 13.79 -2.78 -1.30
CA ASN A 143 14.66 -1.64 -1.60
C ASN A 143 14.88 -0.70 -0.41
N VAL A 144 13.94 -0.64 0.54
CA VAL A 144 13.98 0.30 1.66
C VAL A 144 14.41 -0.36 2.97
N VAL A 145 14.01 -1.61 3.21
CA VAL A 145 14.18 -2.28 4.51
C VAL A 145 15.61 -2.72 4.77
N GLY A 146 16.36 -3.13 3.74
CA GLY A 146 17.68 -3.74 3.91
C GLY A 146 17.67 -5.04 4.73
N ASP A 147 18.79 -5.78 4.67
CA ASP A 147 18.87 -7.14 5.28
C ASP A 147 19.24 -7.14 6.78
N GLN A 148 19.45 -5.96 7.38
CA GLN A 148 20.02 -5.86 8.73
C GLN A 148 18.98 -5.96 9.86
N PHE A 149 17.68 -5.89 9.56
CA PHE A 149 16.64 -5.81 10.57
C PHE A 149 15.54 -6.84 10.33
N ILE A 150 15.03 -7.40 11.43
CA ILE A 150 13.83 -8.24 11.40
C ILE A 150 12.61 -7.32 11.52
N TYR A 151 11.67 -7.45 10.60
CA TYR A 151 10.43 -6.69 10.60
C TYR A 151 9.21 -7.60 10.69
N THR A 152 8.18 -7.09 11.37
CA THR A 152 6.82 -7.63 11.26
C THR A 152 6.00 -6.69 10.37
N MET A 153 5.36 -7.24 9.34
CA MET A 153 4.49 -6.47 8.45
C MET A 153 3.03 -6.64 8.85
N TYR A 154 2.38 -5.53 9.16
CA TYR A 154 0.97 -5.45 9.50
C TYR A 154 0.19 -4.93 8.31
N ILE A 155 -0.75 -5.72 7.79
CA ILE A 155 -1.51 -5.40 6.58
C ILE A 155 -2.90 -4.89 6.94
N SER A 156 -3.32 -3.85 6.20
CA SER A 156 -4.65 -3.26 6.23
C SER A 156 -5.15 -2.96 4.81
N GLY A 157 -6.41 -2.53 4.70
CA GLY A 157 -7.06 -2.23 3.43
C GLY A 157 -7.68 -3.46 2.76
N GLY A 158 -8.54 -3.22 1.77
CA GLY A 158 -9.32 -4.27 1.12
C GLY A 158 -8.51 -5.39 0.48
N GLY A 159 -7.30 -5.09 0.00
CA GLY A 159 -6.42 -6.10 -0.63
C GLY A 159 -5.96 -7.22 0.30
N MET A 160 -6.02 -7.02 1.62
CA MET A 160 -5.70 -8.09 2.59
C MET A 160 -6.65 -9.30 2.50
N HIS A 161 -7.86 -9.10 1.96
CA HIS A 161 -8.84 -10.16 1.76
C HIS A 161 -8.62 -10.94 0.46
N ASN A 162 -7.72 -10.50 -0.42
CA ASN A 162 -7.35 -11.25 -1.61
C ASN A 162 -6.33 -12.33 -1.23
N HIS A 163 -6.80 -13.56 -1.06
CA HIS A 163 -5.98 -14.67 -0.59
C HIS A 163 -4.80 -14.97 -1.51
N LEU A 164 -5.00 -14.88 -2.84
CA LEU A 164 -3.93 -15.11 -3.81
C LEU A 164 -2.82 -14.05 -3.68
N LEU A 165 -3.21 -12.78 -3.52
CA LEU A 165 -2.25 -11.70 -3.29
C LEU A 165 -1.43 -11.92 -2.01
N MET A 166 -2.10 -12.39 -0.95
CA MET A 166 -1.43 -12.72 0.31
C MET A 166 -0.49 -13.92 0.19
N GLU A 167 -0.84 -14.93 -0.60
CA GLU A 167 0.04 -16.05 -0.93
C GLU A 167 1.29 -15.58 -1.67
N HIS A 168 1.14 -14.74 -2.70
CA HIS A 168 2.27 -14.18 -3.44
C HIS A 168 3.18 -13.31 -2.55
N LEU A 169 2.62 -12.44 -1.71
CA LEU A 169 3.42 -11.62 -0.79
C LEU A 169 4.23 -12.47 0.20
N LYS A 170 3.64 -13.53 0.75
CA LYS A 170 4.38 -14.47 1.63
C LYS A 170 5.53 -15.18 0.91
N GLN A 171 5.33 -15.55 -0.35
CA GLN A 171 6.37 -16.18 -1.17
C GLN A 171 7.49 -15.20 -1.51
N LEU A 172 7.13 -13.95 -1.83
CA LEU A 172 8.08 -12.92 -2.25
C LEU A 172 8.86 -12.29 -1.06
N LEU A 173 8.30 -12.35 0.16
CA LEU A 173 8.87 -11.79 1.39
C LEU A 173 9.03 -12.84 2.50
N PRO A 174 9.79 -13.93 2.26
CA PRO A 174 9.85 -15.06 3.20
C PRO A 174 10.52 -14.71 4.54
N SER A 175 11.34 -13.66 4.59
CA SER A 175 12.00 -13.19 5.83
C SER A 175 11.14 -12.26 6.67
N ILE A 176 9.98 -11.82 6.18
CA ILE A 176 9.10 -10.88 6.86
C ILE A 176 7.89 -11.64 7.43
N THR A 177 7.66 -11.52 8.73
CA THR A 177 6.43 -12.05 9.34
C THR A 177 5.25 -11.17 8.97
N ILE A 178 4.25 -11.75 8.30
CA ILE A 178 3.05 -11.04 7.84
C ILE A 178 1.89 -11.31 8.80
N LYS A 179 1.28 -10.23 9.32
CA LYS A 179 0.12 -10.26 10.23
C LYS A 179 -0.95 -9.26 9.77
N SER A 180 -2.20 -9.47 10.21
CA SER A 180 -3.25 -8.45 10.11
C SER A 180 -2.98 -7.32 11.11
N SER A 181 -3.40 -6.09 10.79
CA SER A 181 -3.37 -4.94 11.71
C SER A 181 -4.23 -5.15 12.97
N MET A 182 -5.16 -6.11 12.96
CA MET A 182 -5.84 -6.57 14.18
C MET A 182 -4.86 -7.07 15.25
N GLY A 183 -3.71 -7.60 14.86
CA GLY A 183 -2.68 -8.08 15.78
C GLY A 183 -2.05 -6.97 16.65
N ILE A 184 -2.23 -5.71 16.27
CA ILE A 184 -1.83 -4.53 17.05
C ILE A 184 -3.04 -3.70 17.50
N GLY A 185 -4.24 -4.32 17.54
CA GLY A 185 -5.45 -3.69 18.05
C GLY A 185 -6.13 -2.71 17.09
N ILE A 186 -5.69 -2.63 15.83
CA ILE A 186 -6.26 -1.72 14.83
C ILE A 186 -7.10 -2.52 13.83
N SER A 187 -8.42 -2.28 13.82
CA SER A 187 -9.27 -2.85 12.79
C SER A 187 -8.84 -2.35 11.41
N PRO A 188 -8.60 -3.24 10.44
CA PRO A 188 -8.24 -2.86 9.08
C PRO A 188 -9.25 -1.92 8.42
N ASP A 189 -10.54 -2.11 8.72
CA ASP A 189 -11.66 -1.36 8.15
C ASP A 189 -11.93 -0.04 8.88
N ALA A 190 -11.45 0.11 10.13
CA ALA A 190 -11.64 1.30 10.95
C ALA A 190 -10.39 2.20 11.02
N LYS A 191 -9.29 1.83 10.37
CA LYS A 191 -8.01 2.58 10.46
C LYS A 191 -8.18 4.06 10.12
N GLU A 192 -8.93 4.37 9.08
CA GLU A 192 -9.15 5.74 8.64
C GLU A 192 -10.01 6.53 9.64
N ALA A 193 -11.08 5.95 10.18
CA ALA A 193 -11.89 6.56 11.22
C ALA A 193 -11.10 6.83 12.50
N ILE A 194 -10.26 5.88 12.92
CA ILE A 194 -9.39 6.02 14.08
C ILE A 194 -8.38 7.17 13.85
N LEU A 195 -7.80 7.24 12.63
CA LEU A 195 -6.89 8.33 12.27
C LEU A 195 -7.57 9.70 12.38
N PHE A 196 -8.78 9.87 11.84
CA PHE A 196 -9.49 11.14 11.94
C PHE A 196 -9.90 11.49 13.37
N ALA A 197 -10.31 10.51 14.17
CA ALA A 197 -10.58 10.72 15.59
C ALA A 197 -9.32 11.18 16.35
N LEU A 198 -8.18 10.57 16.08
CA LEU A 198 -6.88 10.95 16.65
C LEU A 198 -6.51 12.37 16.24
N LEU A 199 -6.58 12.70 14.95
CA LEU A 199 -6.26 14.04 14.45
C LEU A 199 -7.20 15.11 15.03
N GLY A 200 -8.50 14.77 15.21
CA GLY A 200 -9.45 15.64 15.89
C GLY A 200 -9.06 15.89 17.35
N ASN A 201 -8.68 14.85 18.07
CA ASN A 201 -8.19 14.98 19.45
C ASN A 201 -6.90 15.82 19.52
N GLU A 202 -5.94 15.57 18.63
CA GLU A 202 -4.70 16.35 18.54
C GLU A 202 -4.95 17.84 18.21
N ALA A 203 -5.92 18.12 17.36
CA ALA A 203 -6.28 19.50 17.04
C ALA A 203 -6.86 20.27 18.23
N VAL A 204 -7.57 19.58 19.15
CA VAL A 204 -8.25 20.19 20.32
C VAL A 204 -7.35 20.19 21.56
N ALA A 205 -6.68 19.09 21.84
CA ALA A 205 -5.96 18.85 23.10
C ALA A 205 -4.50 18.43 22.92
N GLY A 206 -4.04 18.30 21.66
CA GLY A 206 -2.67 17.88 21.38
C GLY A 206 -1.63 18.95 21.63
N THR A 207 -0.41 18.50 21.90
CA THR A 207 0.76 19.41 21.96
C THR A 207 1.29 19.62 20.55
N PRO A 208 1.51 20.88 20.12
CA PRO A 208 2.09 21.16 18.81
C PRO A 208 3.41 20.45 18.59
N LEU A 209 3.52 19.68 17.51
CA LEU A 209 4.74 18.97 17.15
C LEU A 209 5.48 19.68 16.03
N LEU A 210 6.81 19.64 16.11
CA LEU A 210 7.68 20.09 15.03
C LEU A 210 7.70 19.02 13.92
N ALA A 211 6.95 19.23 12.87
CA ALA A 211 7.01 18.38 11.69
C ALA A 211 8.29 18.68 10.89
N GLY A 212 9.23 17.74 10.91
CA GLY A 212 10.48 17.79 10.15
C GLY A 212 11.58 18.65 10.81
N GLY A 213 12.63 18.01 11.23
CA GLY A 213 13.85 18.39 11.94
C GLY A 213 14.55 19.76 11.71
N ASN A 214 13.86 20.78 11.24
CA ASN A 214 14.39 22.13 11.09
C ASN A 214 13.85 23.05 12.18
N ALA A 215 14.74 23.56 13.02
CA ALA A 215 14.48 24.48 14.13
C ALA A 215 13.80 25.82 13.74
N THR A 216 13.56 26.07 12.46
CA THR A 216 12.92 27.29 11.94
C THR A 216 11.43 27.13 11.64
N LYS A 217 10.85 25.92 11.78
CA LYS A 217 9.41 25.71 11.54
C LYS A 217 8.61 25.91 12.82
N VAL A 218 7.53 26.66 12.72
CA VAL A 218 6.56 26.83 13.81
C VAL A 218 5.91 25.50 14.12
N ALA A 219 5.92 25.09 15.39
CA ALA A 219 5.20 23.91 15.85
C ALA A 219 3.69 24.13 15.66
N THR A 220 3.02 23.22 14.96
CA THR A 220 1.58 23.31 14.68
C THR A 220 0.88 22.01 15.05
N THR A 221 -0.39 22.11 15.39
CA THR A 221 -1.27 20.93 15.47
C THR A 221 -1.68 20.48 14.07
N MET A 222 -2.01 19.18 13.91
CA MET A 222 -2.36 18.58 12.61
C MET A 222 -3.81 18.85 12.20
N GLY A 223 -4.41 19.94 12.62
CA GLY A 223 -5.78 20.28 12.28
C GLY A 223 -6.06 21.78 12.43
N LYS A 224 -7.16 22.22 11.80
CA LYS A 224 -7.69 23.57 11.93
C LYS A 224 -9.12 23.49 12.44
N ILE A 225 -9.43 24.20 13.51
CA ILE A 225 -10.79 24.36 14.00
C ILE A 225 -11.40 25.59 13.31
N SER A 226 -12.52 25.40 12.62
CA SER A 226 -13.31 26.49 12.05
C SER A 226 -14.63 26.61 12.82
N PHE A 227 -14.90 27.78 13.35
CA PHE A 227 -16.17 28.06 14.03
C PHE A 227 -17.19 28.59 13.01
N PRO A 228 -18.48 28.28 13.17
CA PRO A 228 -19.53 28.91 12.37
C PRO A 228 -19.58 30.39 12.64
N ASN A 229 -19.84 31.19 11.59
CA ASN A 229 -20.06 32.63 11.70
C ASN A 229 -21.42 32.91 12.32
#